data_0e2bae7e0949f33851d65021149ba155
#
_entry.id   0e2bae7e0949f33851d65021149ba155
#
_cell.length_a   1.000
_cell.length_b   1.000
_cell.length_c   1.000
_cell.angle_alpha   90.00
_cell.angle_beta   90.00
_cell.angle_gamma   90.00
#
_symmetry.space_group_name_H-M   'P 1'
#
loop_
_entity.id
_entity.type
_entity.pdbx_description
1 polymer ?
#
loop_
_entity_poly.entity_id
_entity_poly.type
_entity_poly.pdbx_seq_one_letter_code
_entity_poly.pdbx_strand_id
1 'polypeptide(L)'
;MDENRRLGAYLLFYWFTSYTQTWAMLQMAQTASLALQHSEGTTGIRHGAGITPAFQAGDEGSTEALFRILDLGAGPAPCGIAAADWFRAAFHVREIEITACDQSTLALHIAEELAQSAGATLRRVAPWRAGPDPIPEGRYNCIVMGHLLNELWKDAPDRIARRETFIIELGNYLAEGGILLILEPALLDTGRDLLALRDRLVKSGWYIMAPCFTQGPCPAIAQHNQTCHSDFAWKPPRVVRELEQRTGLDKDLVKTTALVLTRSRSCQTSLLSDNLYRVVSEPMLNKAGRRRLILCGKQGRIPLSARLGDGYPAESSFKQLCRSDAIYVDKPEQRETGLALGPETRITRL
;
A
#
# COMPACT_ATOMS: atom_id res chain seq x y z
N MET A 1 -15.07 28.49 0.77
CA MET A 1 -14.15 28.37 -0.39
C MET A 1 -14.94 27.70 -1.49
N ASP A 2 -14.94 28.23 -2.69
CA ASP A 2 -15.66 27.68 -3.85
C ASP A 2 -15.21 26.24 -4.15
N GLU A 3 -16.16 25.33 -4.45
CA GLU A 3 -15.90 23.92 -4.74
C GLU A 3 -14.92 23.76 -5.90
N ASN A 4 -15.06 24.55 -6.96
CA ASN A 4 -14.16 24.56 -8.12
C ASN A 4 -12.70 24.87 -7.73
N ARG A 5 -12.48 25.83 -6.82
CA ARG A 5 -11.12 26.17 -6.36
C ARG A 5 -10.49 25.06 -5.50
N ARG A 6 -11.29 24.42 -4.65
CA ARG A 6 -10.82 23.28 -3.86
C ARG A 6 -10.45 22.11 -4.75
N LEU A 7 -11.29 21.80 -5.72
CA LEU A 7 -11.08 20.72 -6.67
C LEU A 7 -9.88 21.00 -7.57
N GLY A 8 -9.72 22.25 -8.06
CA GLY A 8 -8.54 22.66 -8.81
C GLY A 8 -7.24 22.50 -8.02
N ALA A 9 -7.22 22.94 -6.74
CA ALA A 9 -6.06 22.74 -5.86
C ALA A 9 -5.79 21.23 -5.61
N TYR A 10 -6.82 20.41 -5.43
CA TYR A 10 -6.68 18.97 -5.28
C TYR A 10 -6.06 18.33 -6.51
N LEU A 11 -6.56 18.63 -7.71
CA LEU A 11 -6.05 18.11 -8.98
C LEU A 11 -4.57 18.44 -9.20
N LEU A 12 -4.18 19.66 -8.88
CA LEU A 12 -2.80 20.10 -9.07
C LEU A 12 -1.83 19.51 -8.04
N PHE A 13 -2.28 19.25 -6.81
CA PHE A 13 -1.39 18.98 -5.68
C PHE A 13 -1.48 17.55 -5.15
N TYR A 14 -2.68 16.99 -5.03
CA TYR A 14 -2.91 15.69 -4.40
C TYR A 14 -3.18 14.57 -5.39
N TRP A 15 -3.75 14.86 -6.57
CA TRP A 15 -4.11 13.84 -7.54
C TRP A 15 -2.92 12.95 -7.93
N PHE A 16 -1.81 13.56 -8.30
CA PHE A 16 -0.59 12.84 -8.71
C PHE A 16 0.06 12.07 -7.54
N THR A 17 0.00 12.62 -6.34
CA THR A 17 0.53 11.91 -5.16
C THR A 17 -0.31 10.70 -4.81
N SER A 18 -1.65 10.80 -4.81
CA SER A 18 -2.55 9.68 -4.54
C SER A 18 -2.46 8.60 -5.62
N TYR A 19 -2.32 8.99 -6.88
CA TYR A 19 -2.03 8.06 -7.98
C TYR A 19 -0.73 7.29 -7.73
N THR A 20 0.36 8.00 -7.41
CA THR A 20 1.67 7.38 -7.14
C THR A 20 1.65 6.48 -5.91
N GLN A 21 0.97 6.89 -4.82
CA GLN A 21 0.80 6.07 -3.62
C GLN A 21 0.10 4.75 -3.94
N THR A 22 -0.99 4.80 -4.71
CA THR A 22 -1.74 3.62 -5.14
C THR A 22 -0.87 2.66 -5.94
N TRP A 23 -0.21 3.18 -6.97
CA TRP A 23 0.69 2.39 -7.81
C TRP A 23 1.78 1.70 -6.98
N ALA A 24 2.47 2.47 -6.14
CA ALA A 24 3.57 1.96 -5.31
C ALA A 24 3.11 0.89 -4.30
N MET A 25 1.94 1.06 -3.71
CA MET A 25 1.41 0.07 -2.77
C MET A 25 1.00 -1.23 -3.45
N LEU A 26 0.41 -1.18 -4.63
CA LEU A 26 0.09 -2.36 -5.44
C LEU A 26 1.37 -3.09 -5.89
N GLN A 27 2.40 -2.33 -6.32
CA GLN A 27 3.70 -2.89 -6.66
C GLN A 27 4.37 -3.57 -5.46
N MET A 28 4.28 -2.97 -4.28
CA MET A 28 4.81 -3.55 -3.04
C MET A 28 4.09 -4.85 -2.66
N ALA A 29 2.78 -4.93 -2.87
CA ALA A 29 2.00 -6.14 -2.62
C ALA A 29 2.35 -7.25 -3.63
N GLN A 30 2.58 -6.92 -4.89
CA GLN A 30 3.06 -7.88 -5.90
C GLN A 30 4.44 -8.45 -5.54
N THR A 31 5.38 -7.60 -5.12
CA THR A 31 6.71 -8.04 -4.67
C THR A 31 6.63 -9.02 -3.51
N ALA A 32 5.77 -8.75 -2.52
CA ALA A 32 5.55 -9.67 -1.39
C ALA A 32 4.97 -11.02 -1.85
N SER A 33 4.07 -11.02 -2.83
CA SER A 33 3.49 -12.23 -3.41
C SER A 33 4.51 -13.08 -4.18
N LEU A 34 5.39 -12.44 -4.94
CA LEU A 34 6.48 -13.14 -5.65
C LEU A 34 7.47 -13.76 -4.66
N ALA A 35 7.78 -13.08 -3.55
CA ALA A 35 8.61 -13.63 -2.49
C ALA A 35 8.02 -14.90 -1.84
N LEU A 36 6.68 -14.97 -1.70
CA LEU A 36 5.99 -16.18 -1.24
C LEU A 36 6.21 -17.38 -2.19
N GLN A 37 6.11 -17.16 -3.49
CA GLN A 37 6.30 -18.22 -4.49
C GLN A 37 7.71 -18.81 -4.45
N HIS A 38 8.73 -17.97 -4.22
CA HIS A 38 10.13 -18.43 -4.11
C HIS A 38 10.42 -19.20 -2.82
N SER A 39 9.71 -18.91 -1.72
CA SER A 39 9.94 -19.58 -0.43
C SER A 39 9.39 -21.03 -0.38
N GLU A 40 8.42 -21.36 -1.22
CA GLU A 40 7.78 -22.68 -1.26
C GLU A 40 8.58 -23.74 -2.03
N GLY A 41 9.74 -23.43 -2.60
CA GLY A 41 10.67 -24.38 -3.22
C GLY A 41 10.10 -25.16 -4.42
N THR A 42 9.05 -24.67 -5.04
CA THR A 42 8.36 -25.35 -6.14
C THR A 42 9.07 -25.07 -7.46
N THR A 43 9.86 -26.02 -7.93
CA THR A 43 10.39 -26.12 -9.30
C THR A 43 9.30 -26.43 -10.34
N GLY A 44 8.10 -26.01 -10.13
CA GLY A 44 6.99 -26.12 -11.06
C GLY A 44 6.25 -24.80 -11.07
N ILE A 45 6.28 -24.11 -12.21
CA ILE A 45 5.46 -22.93 -12.47
C ILE A 45 3.99 -23.33 -12.29
N ARG A 46 3.49 -23.22 -11.06
CA ARG A 46 2.05 -23.12 -10.83
C ARG A 46 1.73 -21.62 -10.81
N HIS A 47 1.24 -21.12 -11.93
CA HIS A 47 0.52 -19.86 -11.98
C HIS A 47 -0.65 -19.94 -10.98
N GLY A 48 -0.53 -19.36 -9.78
CA GLY A 48 -1.66 -19.43 -8.86
C GLY A 48 -1.53 -18.95 -7.43
N ALA A 49 -0.39 -18.41 -6.98
CA ALA A 49 -0.31 -17.88 -5.61
C ALA A 49 0.43 -16.52 -5.58
N GLY A 50 -0.26 -15.49 -5.97
CA GLY A 50 0.19 -14.10 -5.93
C GLY A 50 -1.02 -13.19 -5.92
N ILE A 51 -0.86 -11.89 -6.12
CA ILE A 51 -1.91 -11.07 -6.73
C ILE A 51 -2.06 -11.58 -8.18
N THR A 52 -2.47 -12.79 -8.32
CA THR A 52 -3.20 -13.21 -9.49
C THR A 52 -4.63 -12.96 -9.05
N PRO A 53 -5.34 -12.00 -9.63
CA PRO A 53 -6.79 -12.06 -9.56
C PRO A 53 -7.12 -13.52 -9.86
N ALA A 54 -8.17 -14.10 -9.27
CA ALA A 54 -8.70 -15.38 -9.69
C ALA A 54 -9.17 -15.37 -11.16
N PHE A 55 -8.56 -14.50 -11.89
CA PHE A 55 -8.49 -14.26 -13.30
C PHE A 55 -7.27 -15.00 -13.86
N GLN A 56 -7.22 -16.30 -13.64
CA GLN A 56 -6.55 -17.14 -14.59
C GLN A 56 -7.32 -16.97 -15.89
N ALA A 57 -6.60 -16.58 -16.94
CA ALA A 57 -7.10 -16.76 -18.29
C ALA A 57 -7.82 -18.11 -18.32
N GLY A 58 -9.16 -18.05 -18.26
CA GLY A 58 -9.99 -19.21 -18.53
C GLY A 58 -9.56 -19.71 -19.88
N ASP A 59 -9.71 -20.99 -20.10
CA ASP A 59 -9.47 -21.70 -21.35
C ASP A 59 -9.59 -20.78 -22.56
N GLU A 60 -8.67 -20.96 -23.52
CA GLU A 60 -8.69 -20.30 -24.83
C GLU A 60 -10.11 -20.40 -25.43
N GLY A 61 -10.98 -19.44 -25.13
CA GLY A 61 -12.39 -19.45 -25.51
C GLY A 61 -13.35 -18.68 -24.62
N SER A 62 -12.97 -18.22 -23.40
CA SER A 62 -13.85 -17.38 -22.58
C SER A 62 -13.72 -15.93 -22.99
N THR A 63 -14.87 -15.30 -23.27
CA THR A 63 -15.05 -13.83 -23.38
C THR A 63 -14.25 -13.14 -22.29
N GLU A 64 -13.43 -12.15 -22.65
CA GLU A 64 -12.57 -11.36 -21.76
C GLU A 64 -13.39 -10.89 -20.56
N ALA A 65 -13.14 -11.44 -19.36
CA ALA A 65 -13.94 -11.12 -18.20
C ALA A 65 -13.58 -9.72 -17.70
N LEU A 66 -14.60 -8.89 -17.51
CA LEU A 66 -14.51 -7.50 -17.08
C LEU A 66 -13.87 -7.41 -15.67
N PHE A 67 -12.76 -6.70 -15.56
CA PHE A 67 -12.11 -6.41 -14.29
C PHE A 67 -12.78 -5.20 -13.61
N ARG A 68 -13.28 -5.39 -12.40
CA ARG A 68 -14.06 -4.38 -11.69
C ARG A 68 -13.30 -3.78 -10.51
N ILE A 69 -13.25 -2.45 -10.48
CA ILE A 69 -12.67 -1.66 -9.39
C ILE A 69 -13.78 -0.86 -8.74
N LEU A 70 -13.84 -0.85 -7.40
CA LEU A 70 -14.68 0.03 -6.62
C LEU A 70 -13.80 1.09 -5.95
N ASP A 71 -14.00 2.37 -6.24
CA ASP A 71 -13.31 3.49 -5.64
C ASP A 71 -14.27 4.27 -4.73
N LEU A 72 -14.07 4.15 -3.42
CA LEU A 72 -14.91 4.75 -2.39
C LEU A 72 -14.30 6.05 -1.87
N GLY A 73 -15.07 7.14 -1.92
CA GLY A 73 -14.57 8.48 -1.68
C GLY A 73 -13.63 8.93 -2.79
N ALA A 74 -14.01 8.58 -4.03
CA ALA A 74 -13.13 8.64 -5.18
C ALA A 74 -12.62 10.06 -5.50
N GLY A 75 -13.45 11.11 -5.22
CA GLY A 75 -13.16 12.43 -5.74
C GLY A 75 -12.97 12.39 -7.25
N PRO A 76 -11.87 12.96 -7.82
CA PRO A 76 -11.52 12.81 -9.24
C PRO A 76 -10.76 11.50 -9.55
N ALA A 77 -10.97 10.45 -8.77
CA ALA A 77 -10.56 9.07 -8.91
C ALA A 77 -9.05 8.79 -9.17
N PRO A 78 -8.09 9.47 -8.52
CA PRO A 78 -6.68 9.15 -8.73
C PRO A 78 -6.35 7.71 -8.35
N CYS A 79 -6.97 7.18 -7.29
CA CYS A 79 -6.71 5.83 -6.79
C CYS A 79 -7.30 4.76 -7.70
N GLY A 80 -8.56 4.91 -8.13
CA GLY A 80 -9.19 3.98 -9.05
C GLY A 80 -8.49 3.93 -10.41
N ILE A 81 -8.10 5.08 -10.96
CA ILE A 81 -7.37 5.17 -12.24
C ILE A 81 -5.97 4.55 -12.11
N ALA A 82 -5.23 4.85 -11.03
CA ALA A 82 -3.94 4.26 -10.79
C ALA A 82 -4.00 2.73 -10.65
N ALA A 83 -5.04 2.21 -9.97
CA ALA A 83 -5.26 0.78 -9.87
C ALA A 83 -5.54 0.16 -11.25
N ALA A 84 -6.39 0.80 -12.06
CA ALA A 84 -6.68 0.33 -13.43
C ALA A 84 -5.40 0.26 -14.28
N ASP A 85 -4.59 1.32 -14.27
CA ASP A 85 -3.35 1.37 -15.02
C ASP A 85 -2.34 0.32 -14.53
N TRP A 86 -2.25 0.14 -13.21
CA TRP A 86 -1.36 -0.85 -12.63
C TRP A 86 -1.77 -2.28 -13.00
N PHE A 87 -3.06 -2.64 -12.88
CA PHE A 87 -3.54 -3.97 -13.26
C PHE A 87 -3.37 -4.24 -14.75
N ARG A 88 -3.56 -3.23 -15.59
CA ARG A 88 -3.28 -3.32 -17.03
C ARG A 88 -1.81 -3.58 -17.32
N ALA A 89 -0.91 -2.85 -16.65
CA ALA A 89 0.53 -3.00 -16.83
C ALA A 89 1.07 -4.33 -16.28
N ALA A 90 0.61 -4.75 -15.10
CA ALA A 90 1.14 -5.92 -14.40
C ALA A 90 0.54 -7.26 -14.89
N PHE A 91 -0.73 -7.26 -15.32
CA PHE A 91 -1.49 -8.49 -15.65
C PHE A 91 -2.14 -8.46 -17.04
N HIS A 92 -1.87 -7.43 -17.85
CA HIS A 92 -2.40 -7.27 -19.20
C HIS A 92 -3.93 -7.30 -19.28
N VAL A 93 -4.60 -6.87 -18.19
CA VAL A 93 -6.06 -6.75 -18.18
C VAL A 93 -6.51 -5.74 -19.24
N ARG A 94 -7.42 -6.13 -20.12
CA ARG A 94 -7.86 -5.28 -21.24
C ARG A 94 -9.06 -4.43 -20.89
N GLU A 95 -10.11 -5.07 -20.34
CA GLU A 95 -11.37 -4.40 -19.99
C GLU A 95 -11.44 -4.12 -18.50
N ILE A 96 -11.48 -2.84 -18.12
CA ILE A 96 -11.56 -2.37 -16.74
C ILE A 96 -12.70 -1.39 -16.56
N GLU A 97 -13.58 -1.69 -15.61
CA GLU A 97 -14.64 -0.80 -15.16
C GLU A 97 -14.33 -0.30 -13.75
N ILE A 98 -14.36 1.03 -13.57
CA ILE A 98 -14.24 1.68 -12.26
C ILE A 98 -15.64 2.15 -11.85
N THR A 99 -16.14 1.65 -10.71
CA THR A 99 -17.31 2.23 -10.03
C THR A 99 -16.80 3.24 -9.02
N ALA A 100 -16.97 4.53 -9.29
CA ALA A 100 -16.49 5.62 -8.45
C ALA A 100 -17.64 6.23 -7.64
N CYS A 101 -17.49 6.23 -6.31
CA CYS A 101 -18.48 6.71 -5.35
C CYS A 101 -17.96 7.96 -4.63
N ASP A 102 -18.67 9.07 -4.68
CA ASP A 102 -18.33 10.32 -3.98
C ASP A 102 -19.56 11.19 -3.75
N GLN A 103 -19.46 12.13 -2.82
CA GLN A 103 -20.50 13.14 -2.59
C GLN A 103 -20.52 14.20 -3.70
N SER A 104 -19.36 14.50 -4.29
CA SER A 104 -19.19 15.54 -5.30
C SER A 104 -19.46 15.01 -6.71
N THR A 105 -20.61 15.38 -7.27
CA THR A 105 -20.94 15.07 -8.68
C THR A 105 -19.93 15.70 -9.64
N LEU A 106 -19.42 16.90 -9.32
CA LEU A 106 -18.43 17.59 -10.15
C LEU A 106 -17.10 16.83 -10.18
N ALA A 107 -16.64 16.36 -9.01
CA ALA A 107 -15.40 15.58 -8.93
C ALA A 107 -15.51 14.28 -9.74
N LEU A 108 -16.65 13.59 -9.68
CA LEU A 108 -16.88 12.37 -10.45
C LEU A 108 -17.04 12.63 -11.96
N HIS A 109 -17.51 13.81 -12.37
CA HIS A 109 -17.52 14.18 -13.78
C HIS A 109 -16.09 14.29 -14.34
N ILE A 110 -15.20 14.94 -13.59
CA ILE A 110 -13.77 15.02 -13.93
C ILE A 110 -13.13 13.63 -13.90
N ALA A 111 -13.49 12.78 -12.91
CA ALA A 111 -13.01 11.41 -12.82
C ALA A 111 -13.34 10.60 -14.09
N GLU A 112 -14.55 10.76 -14.63
CA GLU A 112 -14.99 10.07 -15.85
C GLU A 112 -14.14 10.50 -17.06
N GLU A 113 -13.90 11.80 -17.26
CA GLU A 113 -13.05 12.32 -18.33
C GLU A 113 -11.60 11.81 -18.22
N LEU A 114 -11.04 11.79 -16.99
CA LEU A 114 -9.70 11.28 -16.73
C LEU A 114 -9.61 9.77 -16.96
N ALA A 115 -10.58 8.99 -16.50
CA ALA A 115 -10.64 7.55 -16.70
C ALA A 115 -10.73 7.19 -18.19
N GLN A 116 -11.58 7.90 -18.93
CA GLN A 116 -11.69 7.72 -20.39
C GLN A 116 -10.35 7.99 -21.08
N SER A 117 -9.65 9.06 -20.68
CA SER A 117 -8.33 9.39 -21.21
C SER A 117 -7.28 8.31 -20.89
N ALA A 118 -7.45 7.60 -19.78
CA ALA A 118 -6.63 6.46 -19.35
C ALA A 118 -7.13 5.11 -19.94
N GLY A 119 -8.15 5.11 -20.80
CA GLY A 119 -8.67 3.91 -21.45
C GLY A 119 -9.49 3.00 -20.52
N ALA A 120 -10.04 3.52 -19.43
CA ALA A 120 -10.93 2.80 -18.51
C ALA A 120 -12.35 3.35 -18.60
N THR A 121 -13.34 2.46 -18.41
CA THR A 121 -14.74 2.88 -18.26
C THR A 121 -14.99 3.25 -16.80
N LEU A 122 -15.66 4.38 -16.55
CA LEU A 122 -16.02 4.80 -15.20
C LEU A 122 -17.52 4.98 -15.06
N ARG A 123 -18.10 4.32 -14.06
CA ARG A 123 -19.50 4.48 -13.62
C ARG A 123 -19.54 5.33 -12.36
N ARG A 124 -20.24 6.46 -12.43
CA ARG A 124 -20.40 7.40 -11.31
C ARG A 124 -21.55 6.99 -10.40
N VAL A 125 -21.33 7.08 -9.09
CA VAL A 125 -22.33 6.93 -8.05
C VAL A 125 -22.30 8.16 -7.15
N ALA A 126 -23.21 9.12 -7.41
CA ALA A 126 -23.30 10.39 -6.67
C ALA A 126 -24.76 10.86 -6.55
N PRO A 127 -25.13 11.53 -5.45
CA PRO A 127 -24.31 11.67 -4.24
C PRO A 127 -24.21 10.35 -3.45
N TRP A 128 -23.02 10.00 -3.00
CA TRP A 128 -22.80 8.81 -2.17
C TRP A 128 -21.97 9.16 -0.92
N ARG A 129 -22.38 8.66 0.24
CA ARG A 129 -21.74 8.90 1.53
C ARG A 129 -21.38 7.58 2.18
N ALA A 130 -20.10 7.42 2.53
CA ALA A 130 -19.62 6.23 3.23
C ALA A 130 -20.30 6.05 4.59
N GLY A 131 -20.77 4.84 4.85
CA GLY A 131 -21.51 4.45 6.04
C GLY A 131 -23.03 4.54 5.89
N PRO A 132 -23.64 5.71 5.62
CA PRO A 132 -25.09 5.81 5.45
C PRO A 132 -25.63 5.17 4.18
N ASP A 133 -24.92 5.32 3.06
CA ASP A 133 -25.45 4.88 1.77
C ASP A 133 -24.96 3.45 1.45
N PRO A 134 -25.76 2.63 0.75
CA PRO A 134 -25.39 1.25 0.46
C PRO A 134 -24.17 1.19 -0.47
N ILE A 135 -23.37 0.15 -0.30
CA ILE A 135 -22.29 -0.16 -1.23
C ILE A 135 -22.90 -0.61 -2.56
N PRO A 136 -22.42 -0.08 -3.72
CA PRO A 136 -22.93 -0.50 -5.02
C PRO A 136 -22.82 -2.00 -5.23
N GLU A 137 -23.89 -2.60 -5.73
CA GLU A 137 -23.96 -4.05 -5.99
C GLU A 137 -22.88 -4.49 -6.99
N GLY A 138 -22.33 -5.67 -6.75
CA GLY A 138 -21.34 -6.30 -7.60
C GLY A 138 -20.26 -7.05 -6.83
N ARG A 139 -19.39 -7.70 -7.58
CA ARG A 139 -18.14 -8.28 -7.07
C ARG A 139 -16.99 -7.54 -7.71
N TYR A 140 -16.06 -7.06 -6.87
CA TYR A 140 -14.95 -6.23 -7.28
C TYR A 140 -13.61 -6.94 -7.08
N ASN A 141 -12.79 -6.92 -8.10
CA ASN A 141 -11.43 -7.48 -8.04
C ASN A 141 -10.52 -6.61 -7.18
N CYS A 142 -10.78 -5.30 -7.16
CA CYS A 142 -10.07 -4.35 -6.33
C CYS A 142 -11.06 -3.34 -5.72
N ILE A 143 -10.99 -3.12 -4.41
CA ILE A 143 -11.66 -2.01 -3.74
C ILE A 143 -10.58 -1.05 -3.27
N VAL A 144 -10.69 0.23 -3.57
CA VAL A 144 -9.76 1.26 -3.11
C VAL A 144 -10.45 2.31 -2.26
N MET A 145 -9.77 2.78 -1.23
CA MET A 145 -10.17 3.88 -0.37
C MET A 145 -8.97 4.80 -0.17
N GLY A 146 -8.94 5.91 -0.89
CA GLY A 146 -7.88 6.91 -0.78
C GLY A 146 -8.29 8.06 0.12
N HIS A 147 -7.66 8.19 1.30
CA HIS A 147 -7.87 9.29 2.24
C HIS A 147 -9.33 9.43 2.72
N LEU A 148 -10.05 8.31 2.79
CA LEU A 148 -11.45 8.26 3.20
C LEU A 148 -11.62 7.92 4.67
N LEU A 149 -10.91 6.90 5.18
CA LEU A 149 -11.13 6.39 6.54
C LEU A 149 -10.81 7.42 7.63
N ASN A 150 -9.80 8.27 7.42
CA ASN A 150 -9.47 9.32 8.37
C ASN A 150 -10.61 10.32 8.59
N GLU A 151 -11.48 10.51 7.60
CA GLU A 151 -12.66 11.38 7.69
C GLU A 151 -13.86 10.66 8.32
N LEU A 152 -13.96 9.32 8.16
CA LEU A 152 -15.07 8.56 8.66
C LEU A 152 -15.03 8.44 10.18
N TRP A 153 -16.11 8.92 10.83
CA TRP A 153 -16.30 8.86 12.29
C TRP A 153 -15.11 9.44 13.07
N LYS A 154 -14.40 10.41 12.54
CA LYS A 154 -13.15 10.93 13.11
C LYS A 154 -13.26 11.36 14.56
N ASP A 155 -14.39 11.96 14.94
CA ASP A 155 -14.65 12.46 16.29
C ASP A 155 -15.35 11.44 17.21
N ALA A 156 -15.69 10.24 16.68
CA ALA A 156 -16.34 9.21 17.48
C ALA A 156 -15.32 8.43 18.34
N PRO A 157 -15.59 8.20 19.62
CA PRO A 157 -14.69 7.45 20.50
C PRO A 157 -14.54 5.99 20.05
N ASP A 158 -15.54 5.43 19.38
CA ASP A 158 -15.59 4.08 18.84
C ASP A 158 -15.22 3.99 17.34
N ARG A 159 -14.59 5.05 16.77
CA ARG A 159 -14.27 5.15 15.33
C ARG A 159 -13.56 3.93 14.77
N ILE A 160 -12.65 3.32 15.52
CA ILE A 160 -11.90 2.14 15.06
C ILE A 160 -12.84 0.93 14.91
N ALA A 161 -13.76 0.72 15.83
CA ALA A 161 -14.74 -0.36 15.76
C ALA A 161 -15.71 -0.15 14.59
N ARG A 162 -16.18 1.07 14.35
CA ARG A 162 -17.03 1.39 13.20
C ARG A 162 -16.31 1.17 11.87
N ARG A 163 -15.05 1.61 11.78
CA ARG A 163 -14.22 1.37 10.59
C ARG A 163 -13.98 -0.11 10.35
N GLU A 164 -13.75 -0.90 11.42
CA GLU A 164 -13.63 -2.36 11.31
C GLU A 164 -14.90 -2.98 10.74
N THR A 165 -16.08 -2.65 11.29
CA THR A 165 -17.37 -3.15 10.82
C THR A 165 -17.57 -2.84 9.33
N PHE A 166 -17.27 -1.60 8.92
CA PHE A 166 -17.37 -1.16 7.53
C PHE A 166 -16.44 -1.97 6.60
N ILE A 167 -15.18 -2.18 7.02
CA ILE A 167 -14.23 -2.98 6.23
C ILE A 167 -14.65 -4.45 6.14
N ILE A 168 -15.18 -5.02 7.23
CA ILE A 168 -15.69 -6.40 7.22
C ILE A 168 -16.84 -6.53 6.22
N GLU A 169 -17.75 -5.56 6.18
CA GLU A 169 -18.85 -5.51 5.22
C GLU A 169 -18.33 -5.45 3.77
N LEU A 170 -17.32 -4.60 3.49
CA LEU A 170 -16.69 -4.51 2.17
C LEU A 170 -16.12 -5.84 1.69
N GLY A 171 -15.71 -6.72 2.60
CA GLY A 171 -15.27 -8.07 2.26
C GLY A 171 -16.31 -8.91 1.52
N ASN A 172 -17.61 -8.60 1.68
CA ASN A 172 -18.69 -9.28 0.97
C ASN A 172 -18.80 -8.86 -0.50
N TYR A 173 -18.17 -7.76 -0.87
CA TYR A 173 -18.16 -7.22 -2.23
C TYR A 173 -16.87 -7.54 -2.98
N LEU A 174 -15.87 -8.14 -2.33
CA LEU A 174 -14.68 -8.63 -3.01
C LEU A 174 -15.00 -9.88 -3.83
N ALA A 175 -14.46 -9.92 -5.04
CA ALA A 175 -14.36 -11.14 -5.84
C ALA A 175 -13.40 -12.13 -5.15
N GLU A 176 -13.42 -13.38 -5.57
CA GLU A 176 -12.44 -14.38 -5.10
C GLU A 176 -11.02 -13.92 -5.46
N GLY A 177 -10.11 -13.95 -4.49
CA GLY A 177 -8.75 -13.41 -4.65
C GLY A 177 -8.67 -11.88 -4.77
N GLY A 178 -9.80 -11.18 -4.64
CA GLY A 178 -9.83 -9.72 -4.67
C GLY A 178 -9.07 -9.06 -3.53
N ILE A 179 -8.69 -7.81 -3.74
CA ILE A 179 -7.91 -7.02 -2.79
C ILE A 179 -8.64 -5.74 -2.37
N LEU A 180 -8.34 -5.31 -1.14
CA LEU A 180 -8.76 -4.02 -0.60
C LEU A 180 -7.50 -3.18 -0.35
N LEU A 181 -7.41 -2.00 -0.95
CA LEU A 181 -6.37 -1.02 -0.74
C LEU A 181 -6.90 0.17 0.08
N ILE A 182 -6.26 0.44 1.19
CA ILE A 182 -6.51 1.60 2.06
C ILE A 182 -5.28 2.48 2.03
N LEU A 183 -5.45 3.75 1.70
CA LEU A 183 -4.41 4.78 1.70
C LEU A 183 -4.81 5.91 2.62
N GLU A 184 -3.91 6.30 3.53
CA GLU A 184 -4.16 7.37 4.50
C GLU A 184 -2.96 8.31 4.61
N PRO A 185 -3.17 9.56 5.05
CA PRO A 185 -2.06 10.47 5.30
C PRO A 185 -1.05 9.91 6.31
N ALA A 186 0.23 10.09 6.04
CA ALA A 186 1.32 9.65 6.92
C ALA A 186 1.48 10.56 8.15
N LEU A 187 0.39 10.78 8.89
CA LEU A 187 0.34 11.52 10.14
C LEU A 187 0.36 10.57 11.34
N LEU A 188 0.77 11.07 12.51
CA LEU A 188 0.87 10.22 13.71
C LEU A 188 -0.49 9.61 14.08
N ASP A 189 -1.51 10.42 14.26
CA ASP A 189 -2.83 9.97 14.72
C ASP A 189 -3.53 9.09 13.70
N THR A 190 -3.57 9.53 12.43
CA THR A 190 -4.15 8.76 11.32
C THR A 190 -3.44 7.42 11.14
N GLY A 191 -2.10 7.44 11.20
CA GLY A 191 -1.30 6.22 11.10
C GLY A 191 -1.55 5.27 12.26
N ARG A 192 -1.64 5.76 13.49
CA ARG A 192 -1.95 4.92 14.66
C ARG A 192 -3.35 4.33 14.59
N ASP A 193 -4.34 5.11 14.15
CA ASP A 193 -5.69 4.60 13.91
C ASP A 193 -5.69 3.45 12.90
N LEU A 194 -4.97 3.61 11.77
CA LEU A 194 -4.86 2.56 10.76
C LEU A 194 -4.13 1.31 11.29
N LEU A 195 -3.08 1.47 12.10
CA LEU A 195 -2.39 0.33 12.73
C LEU A 195 -3.27 -0.40 13.74
N ALA A 196 -4.09 0.31 14.53
CA ALA A 196 -5.05 -0.30 15.43
C ALA A 196 -6.13 -1.07 14.66
N LEU A 197 -6.65 -0.48 13.58
CA LEU A 197 -7.59 -1.14 12.68
C LEU A 197 -6.98 -2.37 12.02
N ARG A 198 -5.72 -2.29 11.57
CA ARG A 198 -4.96 -3.40 10.99
C ARG A 198 -4.97 -4.63 11.90
N ASP A 199 -4.66 -4.45 13.18
CA ASP A 199 -4.58 -5.57 14.12
C ASP A 199 -5.96 -6.22 14.39
N ARG A 200 -7.03 -5.42 14.32
CA ARG A 200 -8.40 -5.91 14.43
C ARG A 200 -8.83 -6.68 13.18
N LEU A 201 -8.52 -6.17 12.00
CA LEU A 201 -8.84 -6.82 10.72
C LEU A 201 -8.14 -8.18 10.58
N VAL A 202 -6.88 -8.29 11.01
CA VAL A 202 -6.19 -9.60 11.03
C VAL A 202 -6.90 -10.60 11.94
N LYS A 203 -7.36 -10.18 13.13
CA LYS A 203 -8.16 -11.01 14.04
C LYS A 203 -9.50 -11.41 13.41
N SER A 204 -10.06 -10.59 12.54
CA SER A 204 -11.32 -10.83 11.83
C SER A 204 -11.13 -11.59 10.51
N GLY A 205 -9.95 -12.20 10.28
CA GLY A 205 -9.69 -13.10 9.14
C GLY A 205 -9.29 -12.39 7.84
N TRP A 206 -8.79 -11.16 7.92
CA TRP A 206 -8.11 -10.50 6.81
C TRP A 206 -6.62 -10.81 6.82
N TYR A 207 -6.01 -10.86 5.65
CA TYR A 207 -4.58 -11.05 5.45
C TYR A 207 -3.94 -9.81 4.86
N ILE A 208 -2.80 -9.39 5.43
CA ILE A 208 -2.05 -8.25 4.93
C ILE A 208 -1.09 -8.74 3.84
N MET A 209 -1.18 -8.12 2.67
CA MET A 209 -0.26 -8.34 1.55
C MET A 209 0.88 -7.33 1.56
N ALA A 210 0.59 -6.06 1.88
CA ALA A 210 1.56 -4.98 2.02
C ALA A 210 1.06 -3.95 3.06
N PRO A 211 1.98 -3.22 3.71
CA PRO A 211 3.46 -3.28 3.61
C PRO A 211 4.09 -4.34 4.51
N CYS A 212 3.32 -5.00 5.39
CA CYS A 212 3.84 -5.84 6.45
C CYS A 212 4.16 -7.26 5.98
N PHE A 213 5.26 -7.82 6.48
CA PHE A 213 5.62 -9.24 6.33
C PHE A 213 5.18 -10.11 7.53
N THR A 214 4.33 -9.59 8.40
CA THR A 214 3.80 -10.33 9.54
C THR A 214 2.30 -10.11 9.69
N GLN A 215 1.60 -11.17 10.10
CA GLN A 215 0.20 -11.14 10.47
C GLN A 215 0.02 -11.03 12.00
N GLY A 216 1.09 -11.00 12.76
CA GLY A 216 1.07 -10.76 14.21
C GLY A 216 0.73 -9.31 14.57
N PRO A 217 0.61 -8.98 15.87
CA PRO A 217 0.38 -7.61 16.33
C PRO A 217 1.43 -6.63 15.80
N CYS A 218 1.01 -5.42 15.45
CA CYS A 218 1.92 -4.41 14.94
C CYS A 218 2.86 -3.88 16.04
N PRO A 219 4.19 -4.06 15.91
CA PRO A 219 5.13 -3.62 16.95
C PRO A 219 5.21 -2.10 17.12
N ALA A 220 4.76 -1.33 16.11
CA ALA A 220 4.74 0.13 16.21
C ALA A 220 3.70 0.64 17.22
N ILE A 221 2.62 -0.11 17.43
CA ILE A 221 1.53 0.32 18.32
C ILE A 221 1.91 0.25 19.79
N ALA A 222 2.89 -0.58 20.14
CA ALA A 222 3.37 -0.74 21.52
C ALA A 222 3.92 0.57 22.11
N GLN A 223 4.35 1.52 21.27
CA GLN A 223 4.84 2.83 21.72
C GLN A 223 3.90 3.92 21.19
N HIS A 224 3.36 4.74 22.10
CA HIS A 224 2.34 5.74 21.80
C HIS A 224 2.77 6.85 20.84
N ASN A 225 4.07 7.13 20.76
CA ASN A 225 4.66 8.15 19.87
C ASN A 225 5.20 7.59 18.55
N GLN A 226 4.92 6.32 18.25
CA GLN A 226 5.35 5.67 17.00
C GLN A 226 4.17 5.40 16.06
N THR A 227 4.44 5.49 14.77
CA THR A 227 3.58 5.08 13.68
C THR A 227 4.39 4.32 12.64
N CYS A 228 3.76 3.95 11.54
CA CYS A 228 4.41 3.32 10.39
C CYS A 228 3.86 3.94 9.11
N HIS A 229 4.76 4.24 8.18
CA HIS A 229 4.41 4.73 6.86
C HIS A 229 5.42 4.22 5.84
N SER A 230 5.05 4.29 4.59
CA SER A 230 5.92 4.01 3.44
C SER A 230 6.28 5.31 2.74
N ASP A 231 7.51 5.39 2.24
CA ASP A 231 8.03 6.50 1.46
C ASP A 231 8.44 5.97 0.09
N PHE A 232 8.10 6.75 -0.94
CA PHE A 232 8.43 6.40 -2.32
C PHE A 232 9.08 7.60 -3.01
N ALA A 233 10.26 7.40 -3.58
CA ALA A 233 10.86 8.34 -4.48
C ALA A 233 10.08 8.36 -5.81
N TRP A 234 9.82 9.53 -6.36
CA TRP A 234 9.12 9.70 -7.62
C TRP A 234 9.69 10.86 -8.43
N LYS A 235 9.27 10.97 -9.66
CA LYS A 235 9.56 12.14 -10.50
C LYS A 235 8.28 12.96 -10.62
N PRO A 236 8.15 14.06 -9.86
CA PRO A 236 6.96 14.88 -9.94
C PRO A 236 6.73 15.39 -11.37
N PRO A 237 5.48 15.42 -11.86
CA PRO A 237 5.14 16.09 -13.11
C PRO A 237 5.57 17.55 -13.09
N ARG A 238 5.76 18.15 -14.26
CA ARG A 238 6.21 19.54 -14.37
C ARG A 238 5.33 20.51 -13.57
N VAL A 239 4.02 20.35 -13.62
CA VAL A 239 3.06 21.16 -12.88
C VAL A 239 3.28 21.11 -11.37
N VAL A 240 3.58 19.92 -10.82
CA VAL A 240 3.86 19.76 -9.39
C VAL A 240 5.19 20.46 -9.03
N ARG A 241 6.23 20.29 -9.83
CA ARG A 241 7.53 20.97 -9.62
C ARG A 241 7.41 22.51 -9.65
N GLU A 242 6.62 23.05 -10.57
CA GLU A 242 6.35 24.50 -10.63
C GLU A 242 5.61 24.97 -9.37
N LEU A 243 4.70 24.17 -8.82
CA LEU A 243 4.02 24.47 -7.56
C LEU A 243 4.97 24.40 -6.36
N GLU A 244 5.85 23.40 -6.30
CA GLU A 244 6.90 23.30 -5.26
C GLU A 244 7.75 24.58 -5.22
N GLN A 245 8.24 25.02 -6.37
CA GLN A 245 9.04 26.23 -6.47
C GLN A 245 8.29 27.48 -5.97
N ARG A 246 6.98 27.57 -6.24
CA ARG A 246 6.15 28.72 -5.85
C ARG A 246 5.69 28.67 -4.39
N THR A 247 5.53 27.48 -3.82
CA THR A 247 4.96 27.28 -2.47
C THR A 247 6.02 26.96 -1.42
N GLY A 248 7.23 26.59 -1.82
CA GLY A 248 8.29 26.11 -0.92
C GLY A 248 8.02 24.74 -0.32
N LEU A 249 7.05 23.99 -0.85
CA LEU A 249 6.71 22.63 -0.37
C LEU A 249 7.58 21.61 -1.06
N ASP A 250 8.24 20.75 -0.29
CA ASP A 250 9.04 19.62 -0.78
C ASP A 250 8.12 18.42 -1.10
N LYS A 251 8.20 17.92 -2.32
CA LYS A 251 7.48 16.76 -2.83
C LYS A 251 8.40 15.68 -3.42
N ASP A 252 9.67 15.68 -3.06
CA ASP A 252 10.64 14.67 -3.54
C ASP A 252 10.26 13.25 -3.12
N LEU A 253 9.54 13.12 -2.00
CA LEU A 253 9.04 11.85 -1.50
C LEU A 253 7.51 11.86 -1.37
N VAL A 254 6.90 10.80 -1.85
CA VAL A 254 5.48 10.53 -1.60
C VAL A 254 5.35 9.61 -0.40
N LYS A 255 4.62 10.04 0.63
CA LYS A 255 4.46 9.32 1.90
C LYS A 255 3.03 8.89 2.11
N THR A 256 2.83 7.65 2.58
CA THR A 256 1.50 7.16 2.93
C THR A 256 1.54 6.15 4.06
N THR A 257 0.54 6.16 4.93
CA THR A 257 0.20 5.02 5.77
C THR A 257 -0.86 4.21 5.04
N ALA A 258 -0.57 2.95 4.74
CA ALA A 258 -1.43 2.19 3.85
C ALA A 258 -1.47 0.71 4.22
N LEU A 259 -2.53 0.03 3.73
CA LEU A 259 -2.70 -1.42 3.81
C LEU A 259 -3.22 -1.96 2.48
N VAL A 260 -2.62 -3.02 1.98
CA VAL A 260 -3.20 -3.89 0.97
C VAL A 260 -3.63 -5.18 1.66
N LEU A 261 -4.90 -5.50 1.56
CA LEU A 261 -5.56 -6.57 2.31
C LEU A 261 -6.27 -7.53 1.35
N THR A 262 -6.40 -8.78 1.75
CA THR A 262 -7.21 -9.77 1.05
C THR A 262 -7.90 -10.70 2.04
N ARG A 263 -8.94 -11.42 1.57
CA ARG A 263 -9.57 -12.52 2.30
C ARG A 263 -8.98 -13.88 1.92
N SER A 264 -8.13 -13.93 0.90
CA SER A 264 -7.50 -15.15 0.43
C SER A 264 -6.36 -15.60 1.32
N ARG A 265 -6.45 -16.81 1.87
CA ARG A 265 -5.43 -17.41 2.73
C ARG A 265 -4.11 -17.69 2.00
N SER A 266 -4.16 -17.90 0.70
CA SER A 266 -2.97 -18.18 -0.13
C SER A 266 -1.97 -17.00 -0.18
N CYS A 267 -2.39 -15.81 0.23
CA CYS A 267 -1.56 -14.61 0.24
C CYS A 267 -0.97 -14.28 1.62
N GLN A 268 -0.85 -15.27 2.52
CA GLN A 268 -0.30 -15.04 3.87
C GLN A 268 1.20 -14.74 3.86
N THR A 269 1.56 -13.51 4.18
CA THR A 269 2.98 -13.12 4.36
C THR A 269 3.65 -13.79 5.56
N SER A 270 2.89 -14.43 6.47
CA SER A 270 3.43 -15.22 7.59
C SER A 270 4.20 -16.47 7.16
N LEU A 271 4.04 -16.91 5.90
CA LEU A 271 4.80 -18.01 5.30
C LEU A 271 6.19 -17.57 4.82
N LEU A 272 6.46 -16.27 4.81
CA LEU A 272 7.75 -15.73 4.39
C LEU A 272 8.85 -16.05 5.41
N SER A 273 10.08 -16.07 4.92
CA SER A 273 11.29 -16.40 5.67
C SER A 273 11.52 -15.47 6.86
N ASP A 274 12.13 -16.00 7.93
CA ASP A 274 12.46 -15.25 9.15
C ASP A 274 13.52 -14.15 8.94
N ASN A 275 14.28 -14.23 7.84
CA ASN A 275 15.29 -13.26 7.44
C ASN A 275 14.80 -12.19 6.46
N LEU A 276 13.48 -12.14 6.19
CA LEU A 276 12.85 -11.14 5.34
C LEU A 276 12.34 -9.97 6.19
N TYR A 277 12.73 -8.77 5.80
CA TYR A 277 12.41 -7.55 6.52
C TYR A 277 11.97 -6.41 5.59
N ARG A 278 11.12 -5.53 6.14
CA ARG A 278 10.84 -4.20 5.62
C ARG A 278 11.68 -3.17 6.36
N VAL A 279 12.38 -2.30 5.65
CA VAL A 279 13.04 -1.13 6.26
C VAL A 279 11.95 -0.11 6.64
N VAL A 280 11.86 0.24 7.93
CA VAL A 280 10.78 1.09 8.47
C VAL A 280 11.28 2.39 9.11
N SER A 281 12.53 2.74 8.91
CA SER A 281 13.11 4.00 9.36
C SER A 281 13.97 4.65 8.29
N GLU A 282 14.19 5.96 8.45
CA GLU A 282 15.31 6.63 7.81
C GLU A 282 16.63 6.12 8.40
N PRO A 283 17.75 6.25 7.65
CA PRO A 283 19.07 5.97 8.18
C PRO A 283 19.40 6.93 9.34
N MET A 284 19.79 6.37 10.46
CA MET A 284 20.25 7.11 11.63
C MET A 284 21.76 6.95 11.77
N LEU A 285 22.50 8.04 11.80
CA LEU A 285 23.95 8.05 12.03
C LEU A 285 24.24 8.54 13.44
N ASN A 286 24.99 7.75 14.22
CA ASN A 286 25.44 8.20 15.52
C ASN A 286 26.79 8.93 15.45
N LYS A 287 27.20 9.58 16.55
CA LYS A 287 28.46 10.34 16.64
C LYS A 287 29.73 9.49 16.42
N ALA A 288 29.63 8.16 16.58
CA ALA A 288 30.75 7.23 16.36
C ALA A 288 30.80 6.68 14.93
N GLY A 289 30.07 7.28 13.97
CA GLY A 289 30.04 6.86 12.57
C GLY A 289 29.28 5.55 12.32
N ARG A 290 28.51 5.06 13.30
CA ARG A 290 27.67 3.88 13.11
C ARG A 290 26.33 4.27 12.50
N ARG A 291 26.04 3.74 11.34
CA ARG A 291 24.73 3.84 10.68
C ARG A 291 23.80 2.75 11.20
N ARG A 292 22.54 3.09 11.44
CA ARG A 292 21.49 2.18 11.90
C ARG A 292 20.21 2.40 11.10
N LEU A 293 19.52 1.30 10.79
CA LEU A 293 18.17 1.24 10.23
C LEU A 293 17.30 0.38 11.15
N ILE A 294 16.01 0.65 11.20
CA ILE A 294 15.03 -0.24 11.85
C ILE A 294 14.41 -1.11 10.78
N LEU A 295 14.51 -2.40 10.96
CA LEU A 295 13.86 -3.42 10.16
C LEU A 295 12.58 -3.87 10.86
N CYS A 296 11.57 -4.27 10.09
CA CYS A 296 10.34 -4.88 10.59
C CYS A 296 10.08 -6.19 9.85
N GLY A 297 9.98 -7.27 10.59
CA GLY A 297 9.77 -8.62 10.06
C GLY A 297 9.00 -9.48 11.04
N LYS A 298 9.12 -10.78 10.91
CA LYS A 298 8.40 -11.76 11.73
C LYS A 298 8.70 -11.64 13.22
N GLN A 299 9.92 -11.22 13.58
CA GLN A 299 10.36 -11.00 14.96
C GLN A 299 10.00 -9.60 15.50
N GLY A 300 9.23 -8.81 14.75
CA GLY A 300 8.90 -7.43 15.10
C GLY A 300 9.90 -6.42 14.56
N ARG A 301 10.09 -5.30 15.29
CA ARG A 301 11.05 -4.25 14.92
C ARG A 301 12.42 -4.52 15.55
N ILE A 302 13.44 -4.60 14.71
CA ILE A 302 14.83 -4.87 15.12
C ILE A 302 15.78 -3.90 14.43
N PRO A 303 16.76 -3.30 15.12
CA PRO A 303 17.77 -2.48 14.48
C PRO A 303 18.79 -3.35 13.72
N LEU A 304 19.16 -2.91 12.51
CA LEU A 304 20.33 -3.38 11.79
C LEU A 304 21.36 -2.25 11.76
N SER A 305 22.59 -2.52 12.18
CA SER A 305 23.62 -1.51 12.29
C SER A 305 24.96 -1.93 11.68
N ALA A 306 25.70 -0.94 11.14
CA ALA A 306 27.06 -1.11 10.68
C ALA A 306 27.89 0.13 10.99
N ARG A 307 29.20 -0.04 11.23
CA ARG A 307 30.16 1.04 11.11
C ARG A 307 30.57 1.13 9.65
N LEU A 308 30.45 2.30 9.06
CA LEU A 308 30.82 2.50 7.66
C LEU A 308 32.35 2.52 7.54
N GLY A 309 32.89 1.73 6.61
CA GLY A 309 34.35 1.58 6.40
C GLY A 309 34.97 0.32 7.03
N ASP A 310 34.15 -0.52 7.68
CA ASP A 310 34.67 -1.83 8.18
C ASP A 310 34.93 -2.82 7.01
N GLY A 311 34.50 -2.50 5.78
CA GLY A 311 34.81 -3.28 4.57
C GLY A 311 34.02 -4.58 4.45
N TYR A 312 32.91 -4.73 5.16
CA TYR A 312 32.05 -5.92 5.03
C TYR A 312 31.39 -6.02 3.66
N PRO A 313 31.20 -7.25 3.11
CA PRO A 313 30.60 -7.44 1.77
C PRO A 313 29.24 -6.76 1.59
N ALA A 314 28.41 -6.76 2.63
CA ALA A 314 27.07 -6.16 2.60
C ALA A 314 27.05 -4.63 2.78
N GLU A 315 28.20 -3.98 3.02
CA GLU A 315 28.24 -2.54 3.35
C GLU A 315 27.72 -1.65 2.22
N SER A 316 28.04 -1.99 0.97
CA SER A 316 27.56 -1.24 -0.19
C SER A 316 26.03 -1.29 -0.32
N SER A 317 25.45 -2.49 -0.20
CA SER A 317 23.99 -2.67 -0.22
C SER A 317 23.33 -1.95 0.97
N PHE A 318 23.91 -2.07 2.17
CA PHE A 318 23.40 -1.42 3.37
C PHE A 318 23.39 0.12 3.27
N LYS A 319 24.38 0.73 2.63
CA LYS A 319 24.44 2.18 2.40
C LYS A 319 23.29 2.70 1.52
N GLN A 320 22.81 1.86 0.62
CA GLN A 320 21.76 2.21 -0.34
C GLN A 320 20.34 1.95 0.17
N LEU A 321 20.20 1.32 1.35
CA LEU A 321 18.88 1.02 1.91
C LEU A 321 18.14 2.30 2.30
N CYS A 322 16.88 2.34 1.89
CA CYS A 322 15.92 3.39 2.21
C CYS A 322 14.69 2.81 2.89
N ARG A 323 13.89 3.66 3.53
CA ARG A 323 12.57 3.26 4.04
C ARG A 323 11.76 2.62 2.91
N SER A 324 10.92 1.67 3.26
CA SER A 324 10.07 0.87 2.38
C SER A 324 10.77 -0.24 1.59
N ASP A 325 12.10 -0.31 1.58
CA ASP A 325 12.80 -1.45 0.96
C ASP A 325 12.41 -2.77 1.61
N ALA A 326 12.21 -3.80 0.78
CA ALA A 326 12.08 -5.19 1.18
C ALA A 326 13.43 -5.89 0.98
N ILE A 327 13.94 -6.52 2.03
CA ILE A 327 15.28 -7.10 2.01
C ILE A 327 15.34 -8.45 2.72
N TYR A 328 16.14 -9.36 2.17
CA TYR A 328 16.66 -10.49 2.93
C TYR A 328 17.98 -10.06 3.60
N VAL A 329 18.14 -10.47 4.87
CA VAL A 329 19.39 -10.29 5.63
C VAL A 329 19.87 -11.66 6.08
N ASP A 330 20.85 -12.20 5.37
CA ASP A 330 21.43 -13.51 5.67
C ASP A 330 22.65 -13.36 6.56
N LYS A 331 22.81 -14.28 7.52
CA LYS A 331 23.95 -14.39 8.43
C LYS A 331 24.38 -13.05 9.07
N PRO A 332 23.45 -12.24 9.61
CA PRO A 332 23.85 -11.07 10.38
C PRO A 332 24.51 -11.49 11.68
N GLU A 333 25.42 -10.67 12.20
CA GLU A 333 25.87 -10.80 13.56
C GLU A 333 24.75 -10.47 14.54
N GLN A 334 24.47 -11.36 15.48
CA GLN A 334 23.56 -11.11 16.58
C GLN A 334 24.23 -10.23 17.63
N ARG A 335 23.52 -9.21 18.09
CA ARG A 335 23.95 -8.34 19.18
C ARG A 335 22.85 -8.24 20.23
N GLU A 336 23.19 -7.85 21.44
CA GLU A 336 22.23 -7.68 22.53
C GLU A 336 21.02 -6.80 22.14
N THR A 337 21.24 -5.75 21.34
CA THR A 337 20.20 -4.78 20.96
C THR A 337 19.76 -4.90 19.50
N GLY A 338 20.10 -6.00 18.79
CA GLY A 338 19.68 -6.18 17.41
C GLY A 338 20.71 -6.86 16.51
N LEU A 339 20.69 -6.53 15.23
CA LEU A 339 21.55 -7.10 14.20
C LEU A 339 22.67 -6.14 13.82
N ALA A 340 23.80 -6.71 13.40
CA ALA A 340 24.90 -5.95 12.81
C ALA A 340 25.42 -6.64 11.55
N LEU A 341 26.07 -5.87 10.66
CA LEU A 341 26.83 -6.47 9.59
C LEU A 341 28.07 -7.16 10.15
N GLY A 342 28.40 -8.31 9.59
CA GLY A 342 29.59 -9.08 9.82
C GLY A 342 30.21 -9.58 8.51
N PRO A 343 31.31 -10.35 8.57
CA PRO A 343 32.03 -10.81 7.38
C PRO A 343 31.22 -11.69 6.44
N GLU A 344 30.25 -12.43 6.97
CA GLU A 344 29.39 -13.34 6.18
C GLU A 344 28.01 -12.74 5.84
N THR A 345 27.70 -11.55 6.35
CA THR A 345 26.39 -10.93 6.12
C THR A 345 26.18 -10.64 4.65
N ARG A 346 24.99 -11.00 4.15
CA ARG A 346 24.52 -10.66 2.82
C ARG A 346 23.19 -9.94 2.91
N ILE A 347 23.00 -8.93 2.07
CA ILE A 347 21.74 -8.20 1.93
C ILE A 347 21.30 -8.30 0.48
N THR A 348 20.12 -8.86 0.27
CA THR A 348 19.47 -8.95 -1.05
C THR A 348 18.19 -8.12 -1.01
N ARG A 349 18.04 -7.17 -1.94
CA ARG A 349 16.81 -6.39 -2.10
C ARG A 349 15.87 -7.15 -3.04
N LEU A 350 14.57 -7.15 -2.71
CA LEU A 350 13.48 -7.70 -3.53
C LEU A 350 13.02 -6.72 -4.60
#